data_30166f00c242c289ad0b6fb5a88cbb59
#
_entry.id   30166f00c242c289ad0b6fb5a88cbb59
#
_cell.length_a   1.000
_cell.length_b   1.000
_cell.length_c   1.000
_cell.angle_alpha   90.00
_cell.angle_beta   90.00
_cell.angle_gamma   90.00
#
_symmetry.space_group_name_H-M   'P 1'
#
loop_
_entity.id
_entity.type
_entity.pdbx_description
1 polymer ?
#
loop_
_entity_poly.entity_id
_entity_poly.type
_entity_poly.pdbx_seq_one_letter_code
_entity_poly.pdbx_strand_id
1 'polypeptide(L)'
;ARLFNYARTDYKSWARGLKQCGYATNPQYASKLIQIIELYNLNQYDKAKKFDQFMVKHSTEDGVAPDGNFHVIKAYNKNYYVIARKGDSFQSLSNELCIGKRKLAKYNERSYKEELAAGDVIYLKKKRKKATKEYKNRPHIVQNGESMYLISQKYGIRLSSLYKKNHLSPDYQIKVGDKLRVY
;
A
#
# COMPACT_ATOMS: atom_id res chain seq x y z
N ALA A 1 14.81 19.75 -27.66
CA ALA A 1 14.23 18.51 -28.16
C ALA A 1 12.72 18.53 -27.89
N ARG A 2 11.89 18.44 -28.95
CA ARG A 2 10.40 18.52 -28.87
C ARG A 2 9.76 17.36 -28.10
N LEU A 3 10.51 16.29 -27.87
CA LEU A 3 10.04 15.06 -27.21
C LEU A 3 9.47 15.29 -25.80
N PHE A 4 10.10 16.16 -25.03
CA PHE A 4 9.70 16.46 -23.65
C PHE A 4 8.47 17.36 -23.52
N ASN A 5 7.90 17.82 -24.62
CA ASN A 5 6.68 18.59 -24.64
C ASN A 5 5.41 17.71 -24.58
N TYR A 6 5.55 16.40 -24.81
CA TYR A 6 4.43 15.47 -24.71
C TYR A 6 4.08 15.15 -23.25
N ALA A 7 2.80 15.00 -22.96
CA ALA A 7 2.35 14.54 -21.67
C ALA A 7 2.94 13.14 -21.36
N ARG A 8 3.31 12.86 -20.11
CA ARG A 8 3.88 11.56 -19.70
C ARG A 8 2.97 10.37 -20.02
N THR A 9 1.65 10.61 -20.02
CA THR A 9 0.63 9.59 -20.31
C THR A 9 0.38 9.39 -21.80
N ASP A 10 0.94 10.23 -22.67
CA ASP A 10 0.78 10.14 -24.14
C ASP A 10 1.89 9.27 -24.75
N TYR A 11 1.86 7.97 -24.41
CA TYR A 11 2.83 7.00 -24.90
C TYR A 11 2.87 6.90 -26.44
N LYS A 12 1.77 7.20 -27.13
CA LYS A 12 1.71 7.15 -28.60
C LYS A 12 2.55 8.26 -29.24
N SER A 13 2.44 9.48 -28.74
CA SER A 13 3.27 10.59 -29.17
C SER A 13 4.73 10.41 -28.75
N TRP A 14 5.00 9.85 -27.57
CA TRP A 14 6.34 9.48 -27.15
C TRP A 14 6.98 8.45 -28.08
N ALA A 15 6.29 7.35 -28.42
CA ALA A 15 6.81 6.31 -29.32
C ALA A 15 7.14 6.86 -30.71
N ARG A 16 6.26 7.70 -31.28
CA ARG A 16 6.48 8.37 -32.57
C ARG A 16 7.62 9.38 -32.49
N GLY A 17 7.67 10.18 -31.42
CA GLY A 17 8.72 11.17 -31.20
C GLY A 17 10.11 10.54 -31.05
N LEU A 18 10.24 9.43 -30.35
CA LEU A 18 11.48 8.64 -30.26
C LEU A 18 11.96 8.21 -31.65
N LYS A 19 11.04 7.72 -32.49
CA LYS A 19 11.36 7.36 -33.87
C LYS A 19 11.85 8.58 -34.69
N GLN A 20 11.16 9.72 -34.57
CA GLN A 20 11.55 10.97 -35.26
C GLN A 20 12.91 11.50 -34.78
N CYS A 21 13.27 11.29 -33.52
CA CYS A 21 14.57 11.66 -32.96
C CYS A 21 15.70 10.70 -33.38
N GLY A 22 15.43 9.70 -34.22
CA GLY A 22 16.46 8.76 -34.68
C GLY A 22 16.83 7.68 -33.69
N TYR A 23 16.06 7.48 -32.59
CA TYR A 23 16.34 6.46 -31.58
C TYR A 23 16.37 5.04 -32.16
N ALA A 24 15.58 4.77 -33.20
CA ALA A 24 15.54 3.47 -33.86
C ALA A 24 15.54 3.59 -35.39
N THR A 25 16.34 2.77 -36.06
CA THR A 25 16.42 2.69 -37.51
C THR A 25 15.22 1.96 -38.12
N ASN A 26 14.62 1.01 -37.38
CA ASN A 26 13.47 0.24 -37.85
C ASN A 26 12.25 1.14 -38.11
N PRO A 27 11.69 1.13 -39.35
CA PRO A 27 10.49 1.91 -39.67
C PRO A 27 9.28 1.59 -38.81
N GLN A 28 9.14 0.34 -38.37
CA GLN A 28 8.02 -0.15 -37.57
C GLN A 28 8.23 0.01 -36.05
N TYR A 29 9.33 0.66 -35.60
CA TYR A 29 9.64 0.77 -34.18
C TYR A 29 8.49 1.34 -33.35
N ALA A 30 7.97 2.49 -33.77
CA ALA A 30 6.88 3.16 -33.05
C ALA A 30 5.62 2.29 -32.97
N SER A 31 5.23 1.66 -34.08
CA SER A 31 4.05 0.79 -34.14
C SER A 31 4.21 -0.44 -33.23
N LYS A 32 5.36 -1.11 -33.29
CA LYS A 32 5.65 -2.27 -32.43
C LYS A 32 5.68 -1.88 -30.95
N LEU A 33 6.30 -0.74 -30.62
CA LEU A 33 6.32 -0.24 -29.24
C LEU A 33 4.90 0.06 -28.72
N ILE A 34 4.06 0.71 -29.53
CA ILE A 34 2.66 0.96 -29.18
C ILE A 34 1.90 -0.35 -28.99
N GLN A 35 2.06 -1.33 -29.89
CA GLN A 35 1.42 -2.64 -29.76
C GLN A 35 1.83 -3.36 -28.48
N ILE A 36 3.10 -3.32 -28.10
CA ILE A 36 3.57 -3.92 -26.84
C ILE A 36 2.94 -3.22 -25.64
N ILE A 37 2.93 -1.88 -25.63
CA ILE A 37 2.31 -1.09 -24.56
C ILE A 37 0.82 -1.43 -24.42
N GLU A 38 0.12 -1.59 -25.52
CA GLU A 38 -1.32 -1.90 -25.54
C GLU A 38 -1.58 -3.38 -25.19
N LEU A 39 -0.79 -4.32 -25.72
CA LEU A 39 -0.92 -5.75 -25.45
C LEU A 39 -0.76 -6.07 -23.97
N TYR A 40 0.24 -5.47 -23.32
CA TYR A 40 0.52 -5.67 -21.90
C TYR A 40 -0.11 -4.58 -21.00
N ASN A 41 -0.97 -3.73 -21.57
CA ASN A 41 -1.66 -2.64 -20.86
C ASN A 41 -0.71 -1.73 -20.03
N LEU A 42 0.51 -1.49 -20.54
CA LEU A 42 1.58 -0.79 -19.80
C LEU A 42 1.24 0.68 -19.53
N ASN A 43 0.35 1.30 -20.31
CA ASN A 43 -0.09 2.69 -20.14
C ASN A 43 -0.80 2.96 -18.79
N GLN A 44 -1.29 1.92 -18.12
CA GLN A 44 -1.85 2.04 -16.77
C GLN A 44 -0.81 2.54 -15.75
N TYR A 45 0.47 2.20 -15.93
CA TYR A 45 1.56 2.61 -15.04
C TYR A 45 1.81 4.11 -15.06
N ASP A 46 1.58 4.77 -16.21
CA ASP A 46 1.76 6.22 -16.35
C ASP A 46 0.66 7.02 -15.66
N LYS A 47 -0.55 6.44 -15.55
CA LYS A 47 -1.72 7.05 -14.91
C LYS A 47 -1.74 6.85 -13.40
N ALA A 48 -1.05 5.84 -12.89
CA ALA A 48 -1.01 5.51 -11.48
C ALA A 48 -0.12 6.49 -10.71
N LYS A 49 -0.52 6.88 -9.50
CA LYS A 49 0.38 7.55 -8.56
C LYS A 49 1.52 6.60 -8.21
N LYS A 50 2.69 7.15 -7.83
CA LYS A 50 3.91 6.36 -7.57
C LYS A 50 3.69 5.10 -6.69
N PHE A 51 2.77 5.19 -5.74
CA PHE A 51 2.40 4.05 -4.89
C PHE A 51 1.51 3.02 -5.62
N ASP A 52 0.58 3.50 -6.44
CA ASP A 52 -0.31 2.62 -7.21
C ASP A 52 0.46 1.92 -8.34
N GLN A 53 1.50 2.56 -8.89
CA GLN A 53 2.45 1.93 -9.83
C GLN A 53 3.19 0.77 -9.17
N PHE A 54 3.60 0.92 -7.91
CA PHE A 54 4.19 -0.17 -7.15
C PHE A 54 3.19 -1.33 -6.97
N MET A 55 1.94 -1.02 -6.64
CA MET A 55 0.86 -2.02 -6.50
C MET A 55 0.66 -2.81 -7.79
N VAL A 56 0.54 -2.13 -8.93
CA VAL A 56 0.35 -2.78 -10.24
C VAL A 56 1.56 -3.66 -10.59
N LYS A 57 2.77 -3.25 -10.22
CA LYS A 57 4.00 -4.02 -10.47
C LYS A 57 4.07 -5.33 -9.65
N HIS A 58 3.51 -5.33 -8.43
CA HIS A 58 3.68 -6.43 -7.46
C HIS A 58 2.39 -7.14 -7.07
N SER A 59 1.23 -6.75 -7.61
CA SER A 59 -0.02 -7.47 -7.45
C SER A 59 -0.43 -8.11 -8.77
N THR A 60 -0.51 -9.42 -8.80
CA THR A 60 -1.25 -10.15 -9.82
C THR A 60 -2.73 -10.14 -9.44
N GLU A 61 -3.64 -10.35 -10.39
CA GLU A 61 -5.09 -10.42 -10.13
C GLU A 61 -5.42 -11.45 -9.05
N ASP A 62 -4.62 -12.52 -8.94
CA ASP A 62 -4.75 -13.58 -7.94
C ASP A 62 -4.01 -13.30 -6.62
N GLY A 63 -3.38 -12.13 -6.48
CA GLY A 63 -2.65 -11.75 -5.27
C GLY A 63 -1.36 -12.56 -5.02
N VAL A 64 -0.87 -13.28 -6.02
CA VAL A 64 0.39 -14.03 -5.96
C VAL A 64 1.52 -13.16 -6.50
N ALA A 65 2.61 -13.04 -5.76
CA ALA A 65 3.82 -12.38 -6.23
C ALA A 65 4.45 -13.19 -7.39
N PRO A 66 4.93 -12.55 -8.46
CA PRO A 66 5.37 -13.23 -9.68
C PRO A 66 6.49 -14.27 -9.49
N ASP A 67 7.26 -14.16 -8.40
CA ASP A 67 8.42 -15.02 -8.10
C ASP A 67 8.42 -15.59 -6.66
N GLY A 68 7.31 -15.44 -5.93
CA GLY A 68 7.17 -15.95 -4.56
C GLY A 68 7.97 -15.19 -3.48
N ASN A 69 8.85 -14.26 -3.85
CA ASN A 69 9.72 -13.56 -2.91
C ASN A 69 9.10 -12.27 -2.35
N PHE A 70 8.18 -11.63 -3.07
CA PHE A 70 7.56 -10.38 -2.65
C PHE A 70 6.33 -10.59 -1.75
N HIS A 71 6.06 -9.60 -0.88
CA HIS A 71 4.84 -9.59 -0.09
C HIS A 71 3.62 -9.26 -0.96
N VAL A 72 2.55 -10.02 -0.77
CA VAL A 72 1.24 -9.70 -1.36
C VAL A 72 0.71 -8.44 -0.70
N ILE A 73 0.49 -7.39 -1.50
CA ILE A 73 -0.08 -6.14 -1.01
C ILE A 73 -1.60 -6.24 -1.07
N LYS A 74 -2.23 -6.08 0.09
CA LYS A 74 -3.70 -6.11 0.25
C LYS A 74 -4.25 -4.72 0.49
N ALA A 75 -5.50 -4.48 0.07
CA ALA A 75 -6.19 -3.21 0.30
C ALA A 75 -7.21 -3.33 1.42
N TYR A 76 -7.24 -2.37 2.35
CA TYR A 76 -8.25 -2.26 3.38
C TYR A 76 -8.39 -0.82 3.87
N ASN A 77 -9.63 -0.39 4.15
CA ASN A 77 -9.97 0.93 4.69
C ASN A 77 -9.30 2.11 3.95
N LYS A 78 -9.30 2.06 2.60
CA LYS A 78 -8.62 3.03 1.72
C LYS A 78 -7.12 3.17 2.01
N ASN A 79 -6.51 2.10 2.46
CA ASN A 79 -5.08 1.94 2.70
C ASN A 79 -4.62 0.60 2.12
N TYR A 80 -3.32 0.35 2.14
CA TYR A 80 -2.71 -0.88 1.72
C TYR A 80 -1.88 -1.45 2.86
N TYR A 81 -1.76 -2.75 2.91
CA TYR A 81 -0.95 -3.44 3.92
C TYR A 81 -0.32 -4.71 3.38
N VAL A 82 0.71 -5.17 4.04
CA VAL A 82 1.30 -6.50 3.87
C VAL A 82 1.23 -7.25 5.19
N ILE A 83 1.33 -8.57 5.12
CA ILE A 83 1.45 -9.44 6.29
C ILE A 83 2.93 -9.78 6.45
N ALA A 84 3.51 -9.44 7.58
CA ALA A 84 4.90 -9.75 7.89
C ALA A 84 5.12 -11.27 7.97
N ARG A 85 6.25 -11.73 7.47
CA ARG A 85 6.71 -13.12 7.52
C ARG A 85 7.75 -13.28 8.63
N LYS A 86 8.06 -14.50 9.00
CA LYS A 86 9.15 -14.79 9.95
C LYS A 86 10.48 -14.24 9.39
N GLY A 87 11.17 -13.45 10.19
CA GLY A 87 12.43 -12.81 9.81
C GLY A 87 12.31 -11.43 9.17
N ASP A 88 11.08 -10.93 8.94
CA ASP A 88 10.88 -9.58 8.47
C ASP A 88 11.24 -8.52 9.50
N SER A 89 11.63 -7.39 8.98
CA SER A 89 11.92 -6.17 9.73
C SER A 89 11.41 -4.95 8.97
N PHE A 90 11.30 -3.81 9.65
CA PHE A 90 11.03 -2.55 8.95
C PHE A 90 12.11 -2.21 7.91
N GLN A 91 13.34 -2.74 8.06
CA GLN A 91 14.41 -2.55 7.08
C GLN A 91 14.18 -3.41 5.84
N SER A 92 13.88 -4.72 5.98
CA SER A 92 13.62 -5.60 4.84
C SER A 92 12.42 -5.12 4.04
N LEU A 93 11.30 -4.83 4.72
CA LEU A 93 10.10 -4.27 4.08
C LEU A 93 10.33 -2.89 3.45
N SER A 94 11.19 -2.05 4.04
CA SER A 94 11.58 -0.76 3.45
C SER A 94 12.28 -0.93 2.12
N ASN A 95 13.19 -1.89 2.02
CA ASN A 95 13.94 -2.18 0.79
C ASN A 95 13.00 -2.73 -0.29
N GLU A 96 12.16 -3.67 0.06
CA GLU A 96 11.20 -4.29 -0.86
C GLU A 96 10.16 -3.29 -1.36
N LEU A 97 9.56 -2.52 -0.45
CA LEU A 97 8.41 -1.64 -0.73
C LEU A 97 8.82 -0.23 -1.17
N CYS A 98 10.11 0.09 -1.18
CA CYS A 98 10.62 1.45 -1.46
C CYS A 98 9.98 2.54 -0.57
N ILE A 99 9.63 2.19 0.68
CA ILE A 99 9.10 3.11 1.69
C ILE A 99 10.11 3.19 2.85
N GLY A 100 10.66 4.37 3.13
CA GLY A 100 11.67 4.51 4.18
C GLY A 100 11.23 3.90 5.51
N LYS A 101 12.10 3.09 6.16
CA LYS A 101 11.79 2.31 7.38
C LYS A 101 11.19 3.12 8.52
N ARG A 102 11.70 4.34 8.79
CA ARG A 102 11.15 5.24 9.82
C ARG A 102 9.73 5.68 9.49
N LYS A 103 9.45 5.91 8.20
CA LYS A 103 8.13 6.31 7.71
C LYS A 103 7.15 5.14 7.80
N LEU A 104 7.60 3.94 7.43
CA LEU A 104 6.80 2.72 7.52
C LEU A 104 6.45 2.41 8.98
N ALA A 105 7.41 2.45 9.90
CA ALA A 105 7.19 2.27 11.32
C ALA A 105 6.22 3.33 11.91
N LYS A 106 6.39 4.61 11.54
CA LYS A 106 5.47 5.69 11.93
C LYS A 106 4.04 5.46 11.45
N TYR A 107 3.84 4.89 10.26
CA TYR A 107 2.49 4.56 9.77
C TYR A 107 1.80 3.48 10.60
N ASN A 108 2.61 2.62 11.24
CA ASN A 108 2.16 1.52 12.09
C ASN A 108 2.23 1.84 13.59
N GLU A 109 2.64 3.06 13.95
CA GLU A 109 2.73 3.51 15.34
C GLU A 109 3.65 2.61 16.17
N ARG A 110 4.76 2.16 15.53
CA ARG A 110 5.82 1.32 16.12
C ARG A 110 7.20 1.97 15.98
N SER A 111 8.16 1.52 16.77
CA SER A 111 9.57 1.85 16.56
C SER A 111 10.12 1.08 15.36
N TYR A 112 10.94 1.74 14.53
CA TYR A 112 11.60 1.06 13.40
C TYR A 112 12.67 0.03 13.84
N LYS A 113 13.01 0.01 15.12
CA LYS A 113 13.92 -0.96 15.74
C LYS A 113 13.20 -2.20 16.28
N GLU A 114 11.87 -2.17 16.37
CA GLU A 114 11.09 -3.32 16.82
C GLU A 114 11.13 -4.44 15.79
N GLU A 115 11.22 -5.66 16.29
CA GLU A 115 11.05 -6.87 15.49
C GLU A 115 9.60 -7.06 15.09
N LEU A 116 9.40 -7.57 13.88
CA LEU A 116 8.08 -7.90 13.37
C LEU A 116 7.80 -9.38 13.63
N ALA A 117 6.64 -9.66 14.21
CA ALA A 117 6.16 -11.03 14.32
C ALA A 117 5.54 -11.50 13.00
N ALA A 118 5.69 -12.78 12.70
CA ALA A 118 4.98 -13.39 11.58
C ALA A 118 3.46 -13.21 11.78
N GLY A 119 2.78 -12.69 10.76
CA GLY A 119 1.35 -12.36 10.84
C GLY A 119 1.04 -10.90 11.16
N ASP A 120 2.04 -10.09 11.55
CA ASP A 120 1.83 -8.67 11.79
C ASP A 120 1.30 -7.97 10.53
N VAL A 121 0.24 -7.17 10.69
CA VAL A 121 -0.32 -6.33 9.63
C VAL A 121 0.47 -5.04 9.55
N ILE A 122 1.16 -4.80 8.44
CA ILE A 122 1.99 -3.61 8.24
C ILE A 122 1.38 -2.71 7.17
N TYR A 123 0.80 -1.60 7.60
CA TYR A 123 0.18 -0.60 6.72
C TYR A 123 1.23 0.22 5.98
N LEU A 124 1.02 0.43 4.69
CA LEU A 124 1.96 1.10 3.78
C LEU A 124 1.71 2.61 3.63
N LYS A 125 0.57 3.08 4.12
CA LYS A 125 0.24 4.51 4.24
C LYS A 125 -0.28 4.79 5.65
N LYS A 126 -0.31 6.08 6.02
CA LYS A 126 -0.87 6.51 7.32
C LYS A 126 -2.31 6.01 7.49
N LYS A 127 -2.57 5.29 8.57
CA LYS A 127 -3.89 4.74 8.90
C LYS A 127 -4.97 5.83 8.98
N ARG A 128 -6.20 5.46 8.76
CA ARG A 128 -7.36 6.36 8.81
C ARG A 128 -7.72 6.73 10.25
N LYS A 129 -8.57 7.74 10.41
CA LYS A 129 -9.14 8.10 11.72
C LYS A 129 -10.37 7.26 12.07
N LYS A 130 -10.99 6.60 11.08
CA LYS A 130 -12.24 5.84 11.19
C LYS A 130 -12.11 4.53 10.43
N ALA A 131 -12.79 3.49 10.90
CA ALA A 131 -13.00 2.25 10.16
C ALA A 131 -13.86 2.47 8.91
N THR A 132 -14.13 1.44 8.16
CA THR A 132 -15.03 1.48 7.01
C THR A 132 -16.48 1.77 7.45
N LYS A 133 -17.30 2.30 6.53
CA LYS A 133 -18.67 2.79 6.84
C LYS A 133 -19.59 1.69 7.41
N GLU A 134 -19.31 0.44 7.11
CA GLU A 134 -20.06 -0.73 7.63
C GLU A 134 -20.05 -0.83 9.16
N TYR A 135 -19.02 -0.26 9.82
CA TYR A 135 -18.87 -0.24 11.28
C TYR A 135 -19.48 1.00 11.94
N LYS A 136 -20.22 1.84 11.21
CA LYS A 136 -20.79 3.09 11.77
C LYS A 136 -21.64 2.85 13.01
N ASN A 137 -22.46 1.79 12.99
CA ASN A 137 -23.37 1.43 14.08
C ASN A 137 -23.03 0.05 14.70
N ARG A 138 -21.81 -0.45 14.45
CA ARG A 138 -21.34 -1.75 14.93
C ARG A 138 -20.07 -1.55 15.75
N PRO A 139 -20.18 -1.40 17.09
CA PRO A 139 -19.00 -1.32 17.94
C PRO A 139 -18.24 -2.66 17.90
N HIS A 140 -16.94 -2.59 18.07
CA HIS A 140 -16.13 -3.77 18.31
C HIS A 140 -16.30 -4.21 19.76
N ILE A 141 -16.54 -5.51 19.98
CA ILE A 141 -16.58 -6.11 21.32
C ILE A 141 -15.20 -6.75 21.54
N VAL A 142 -14.50 -6.29 22.58
CA VAL A 142 -13.16 -6.75 22.92
C VAL A 142 -13.18 -8.23 23.26
N GLN A 143 -12.31 -8.99 22.62
CA GLN A 143 -12.14 -10.42 22.83
C GLN A 143 -10.88 -10.72 23.67
N ASN A 144 -10.77 -11.94 24.16
CA ASN A 144 -9.58 -12.37 24.89
C ASN A 144 -8.31 -12.26 24.02
N GLY A 145 -7.25 -11.70 24.59
CA GLY A 145 -5.97 -11.50 23.91
C GLY A 145 -5.90 -10.29 22.98
N GLU A 146 -6.98 -9.51 22.81
CA GLU A 146 -6.92 -8.27 22.05
C GLU A 146 -6.34 -7.12 22.88
N SER A 147 -5.63 -6.23 22.21
CA SER A 147 -5.17 -4.95 22.75
C SER A 147 -5.71 -3.80 21.90
N MET A 148 -5.73 -2.57 22.44
CA MET A 148 -6.09 -1.38 21.68
C MET A 148 -5.26 -1.25 20.38
N TYR A 149 -3.98 -1.64 20.43
CA TYR A 149 -3.12 -1.66 19.26
C TYR A 149 -3.60 -2.69 18.22
N LEU A 150 -3.83 -3.94 18.61
CA LEU A 150 -4.32 -5.00 17.70
C LEU A 150 -5.67 -4.62 17.07
N ILE A 151 -6.59 -4.08 17.86
CA ILE A 151 -7.88 -3.59 17.37
C ILE A 151 -7.68 -2.45 16.35
N SER A 152 -6.77 -1.52 16.63
CA SER A 152 -6.46 -0.42 15.71
C SER A 152 -5.88 -0.95 14.38
N GLN A 153 -5.06 -1.99 14.41
CA GLN A 153 -4.52 -2.66 13.23
C GLN A 153 -5.63 -3.38 12.44
N LYS A 154 -6.47 -4.13 13.14
CA LYS A 154 -7.60 -4.87 12.56
C LYS A 154 -8.53 -3.96 11.73
N TYR A 155 -8.81 -2.75 12.21
CA TYR A 155 -9.68 -1.79 11.53
C TYR A 155 -8.94 -0.76 10.65
N GLY A 156 -7.62 -0.82 10.56
CA GLY A 156 -6.81 0.11 9.78
C GLY A 156 -6.96 1.56 10.24
N ILE A 157 -7.11 1.78 11.54
CA ILE A 157 -7.29 3.11 12.15
C ILE A 157 -6.12 3.45 13.07
N ARG A 158 -5.91 4.74 13.28
CA ARG A 158 -4.87 5.20 14.21
C ARG A 158 -5.23 4.85 15.64
N LEU A 159 -4.26 4.34 16.40
CA LEU A 159 -4.43 4.02 17.81
C LEU A 159 -4.93 5.23 18.62
N SER A 160 -4.32 6.40 18.40
CA SER A 160 -4.75 7.65 19.02
C SER A 160 -6.20 8.05 18.69
N SER A 161 -6.67 7.70 17.47
CA SER A 161 -8.05 7.97 17.08
C SER A 161 -9.02 6.99 17.75
N LEU A 162 -8.59 5.75 17.99
CA LEU A 162 -9.39 4.75 18.70
C LEU A 162 -9.61 5.17 20.16
N TYR A 163 -8.55 5.57 20.88
CA TYR A 163 -8.67 6.13 22.23
C TYR A 163 -9.60 7.34 22.27
N LYS A 164 -9.34 8.32 21.39
CA LYS A 164 -10.14 9.56 21.37
C LYS A 164 -11.64 9.32 21.11
N LYS A 165 -11.97 8.37 20.23
CA LYS A 165 -13.38 8.04 19.92
C LYS A 165 -14.14 7.45 21.08
N ASN A 166 -13.44 6.74 21.94
CA ASN A 166 -14.02 6.05 23.08
C ASN A 166 -13.85 6.84 24.38
N HIS A 167 -13.30 8.06 24.31
CA HIS A 167 -13.04 8.90 25.48
C HIS A 167 -12.14 8.19 26.52
N LEU A 168 -11.19 7.36 26.04
CA LEU A 168 -10.28 6.59 26.87
C LEU A 168 -8.89 7.25 26.89
N SER A 169 -8.21 7.19 28.04
CA SER A 169 -6.81 7.57 28.16
C SER A 169 -5.90 6.49 27.57
N PRO A 170 -4.67 6.80 27.16
CA PRO A 170 -3.69 5.79 26.69
C PRO A 170 -3.38 4.69 27.71
N ASP A 171 -3.55 4.99 29.00
CA ASP A 171 -3.28 4.06 30.11
C ASP A 171 -4.45 3.13 30.41
N TYR A 172 -5.59 3.34 29.74
CA TYR A 172 -6.78 2.51 29.94
C TYR A 172 -6.51 1.07 29.51
N GLN A 173 -6.70 0.14 30.41
CA GLN A 173 -6.63 -1.30 30.16
C GLN A 173 -8.02 -1.80 29.76
N ILE A 174 -8.15 -2.19 28.49
CA ILE A 174 -9.39 -2.77 27.98
C ILE A 174 -9.68 -4.13 28.62
N LYS A 175 -10.97 -4.42 28.79
CA LYS A 175 -11.46 -5.68 29.33
C LYS A 175 -12.25 -6.43 28.27
N VAL A 176 -12.25 -7.75 28.35
CA VAL A 176 -13.12 -8.59 27.50
C VAL A 176 -14.57 -8.15 27.68
N GLY A 177 -15.26 -7.94 26.58
CA GLY A 177 -16.64 -7.45 26.55
C GLY A 177 -16.79 -5.93 26.40
N ASP A 178 -15.71 -5.14 26.54
CA ASP A 178 -15.77 -3.71 26.29
C ASP A 178 -16.25 -3.43 24.86
N LYS A 179 -17.13 -2.43 24.73
CA LYS A 179 -17.68 -2.00 23.42
C LYS A 179 -16.93 -0.77 22.91
N LEU A 180 -16.13 -0.93 21.88
CA LEU A 180 -15.31 0.13 21.31
C LEU A 180 -15.86 0.65 19.98
N ARG A 181 -16.08 1.96 19.90
CA ARG A 181 -16.43 2.64 18.64
C ARG A 181 -15.19 2.69 17.75
N VAL A 182 -15.29 2.16 16.54
CA VAL A 182 -14.21 2.11 15.56
C VAL A 182 -14.44 3.01 14.34
N TYR A 183 -15.71 3.46 14.14
CA TYR A 183 -16.07 4.37 13.03
C TYR A 183 -16.24 5.83 13.49
#